data_1a2df942aa97b0b5b7cd732ff8425df1
#
_entry.id   1a2df942aa97b0b5b7cd732ff8425df1
#
_cell.length_a   1.000
_cell.length_b   1.000
_cell.length_c   1.000
_cell.angle_alpha   90.00
_cell.angle_beta   90.00
_cell.angle_gamma   90.00
#
_symmetry.space_group_name_H-M   'P 1'
#
loop_
_entity.id
_entity.type
_entity.pdbx_description
1 polymer ?
#
loop_
_entity_poly.entity_id
_entity_poly.type
_entity_poly.pdbx_seq_one_letter_code
_entity_poly.pdbx_strand_id
1 'polypeptide(L)'
;PESWGICALGEICDYGSCTNVETDQISDDEWILDLEDIEKDSGTVLRKVRKIERNAVSTKHKFSEGQVLYSKLRPYLNKVVLADEDGYCTSEILPLDFSEIIIPAYARYYLMSPTFLRYADRCSYGVKMPRLSTTDGKKAVFTVPPINEQIRIVETIETAFTQLDAIA
;
A
#
# COMPACT_ATOMS: atom_id res chain seq x y z
N PRO A 1 -7.05 5.43 22.95
CA PRO A 1 -8.05 6.37 23.46
C PRO A 1 -9.45 5.79 23.31
N GLU A 2 -10.35 6.07 24.26
CA GLU A 2 -11.71 5.51 24.29
C GLU A 2 -12.58 5.91 23.07
N SER A 3 -12.18 6.93 22.32
CA SER A 3 -12.89 7.44 21.14
C SER A 3 -12.44 6.79 19.81
N TRP A 4 -11.47 5.89 19.83
CA TRP A 4 -10.98 5.25 18.60
C TRP A 4 -11.74 3.96 18.32
N GLY A 5 -12.25 3.83 17.09
CA GLY A 5 -12.85 2.60 16.61
C GLY A 5 -11.82 1.52 16.29
N ILE A 6 -12.24 0.28 16.33
CA ILE A 6 -11.45 -0.88 15.91
C ILE A 6 -12.35 -1.74 15.03
N CYS A 7 -11.84 -2.14 13.87
CA CYS A 7 -12.55 -3.00 12.92
C CYS A 7 -11.57 -3.95 12.22
N ALA A 8 -12.09 -4.84 11.39
CA ALA A 8 -11.27 -5.61 10.47
C ALA A 8 -10.97 -4.80 9.20
N LEU A 9 -9.79 -4.93 8.62
CA LEU A 9 -9.39 -4.23 7.41
C LEU A 9 -10.39 -4.43 6.27
N GLY A 10 -10.93 -5.63 6.11
CA GLY A 10 -11.94 -5.94 5.09
C GLY A 10 -13.29 -5.25 5.26
N GLU A 11 -13.54 -4.58 6.40
CA GLU A 11 -14.75 -3.79 6.63
C GLU A 11 -14.62 -2.33 6.13
N ILE A 12 -13.39 -1.88 5.89
CA ILE A 12 -13.09 -0.50 5.50
C ILE A 12 -12.35 -0.37 4.18
N CYS A 13 -11.91 -1.47 3.60
CA CYS A 13 -11.35 -1.49 2.25
C CYS A 13 -11.57 -2.83 1.55
N ASP A 14 -11.53 -2.81 0.23
CA ASP A 14 -11.66 -4.00 -0.64
C ASP A 14 -10.32 -4.74 -0.78
N TYR A 15 -9.76 -5.22 0.33
CA TYR A 15 -8.50 -5.95 0.30
C TYR A 15 -8.58 -7.19 -0.61
N GLY A 16 -7.75 -7.21 -1.66
CA GLY A 16 -7.67 -8.30 -2.63
C GLY A 16 -8.67 -8.22 -3.78
N SER A 17 -9.52 -7.21 -3.84
CA SER A 17 -10.38 -6.93 -5.00
C SER A 17 -9.62 -6.01 -5.96
N CYS A 18 -9.21 -6.56 -7.12
CA CYS A 18 -8.35 -5.84 -8.06
C CYS A 18 -8.93 -5.88 -9.48
N THR A 19 -8.72 -4.82 -10.24
CA THR A 19 -9.01 -4.77 -11.67
C THR A 19 -7.80 -5.28 -12.45
N ASN A 20 -7.95 -6.46 -13.06
CA ASN A 20 -6.90 -7.06 -13.88
C ASN A 20 -6.92 -6.49 -15.29
N VAL A 21 -5.74 -6.19 -15.82
CA VAL A 21 -5.54 -5.69 -17.19
C VAL A 21 -4.36 -6.42 -17.83
N GLU A 22 -4.59 -6.92 -19.05
CA GLU A 22 -3.51 -7.55 -19.81
C GLU A 22 -2.57 -6.48 -20.36
N THR A 23 -1.27 -6.80 -20.42
CA THR A 23 -0.23 -5.84 -20.80
C THR A 23 -0.36 -5.28 -22.22
N ASP A 24 -0.95 -6.01 -23.12
CA ASP A 24 -1.24 -5.55 -24.49
C ASP A 24 -2.32 -4.46 -24.57
N GLN A 25 -3.13 -4.34 -23.52
CA GLN A 25 -4.18 -3.31 -23.37
C GLN A 25 -3.67 -2.02 -22.69
N ILE A 26 -2.43 -2.01 -22.21
CA ILE A 26 -1.82 -0.87 -21.53
C ILE A 26 -1.03 -0.04 -22.55
N SER A 27 -1.23 1.28 -22.57
CA SER A 27 -0.48 2.18 -23.46
C SER A 27 0.98 2.31 -23.03
N ASP A 28 1.84 2.60 -24.00
CA ASP A 28 3.31 2.61 -23.77
C ASP A 28 3.78 3.71 -22.84
N ASP A 29 3.04 4.79 -22.70
CA ASP A 29 3.30 5.93 -21.82
C ASP A 29 2.76 5.77 -20.40
N GLU A 30 2.01 4.70 -20.14
CA GLU A 30 1.44 4.43 -18.81
C GLU A 30 2.51 3.97 -17.81
N TRP A 31 2.31 4.38 -16.54
CA TRP A 31 3.18 3.97 -15.46
C TRP A 31 2.96 2.52 -15.06
N ILE A 32 4.05 1.74 -15.00
CA ILE A 32 4.04 0.37 -14.48
C ILE A 32 4.95 0.29 -13.25
N LEU A 33 4.35 0.06 -12.10
CA LEU A 33 5.02 -0.07 -10.83
C LEU A 33 5.32 -1.54 -10.52
N ASP A 34 6.59 -1.87 -10.35
CA ASP A 34 7.06 -3.15 -9.85
C ASP A 34 7.65 -3.02 -8.45
N LEU A 35 7.81 -4.15 -7.76
CA LEU A 35 8.32 -4.18 -6.39
C LEU A 35 9.74 -3.61 -6.25
N GLU A 36 10.57 -3.74 -7.28
CA GLU A 36 11.93 -3.19 -7.30
C GLU A 36 11.98 -1.67 -7.35
N ASP A 37 10.88 -1.03 -7.79
CA ASP A 37 10.79 0.42 -7.87
C ASP A 37 10.41 1.07 -6.52
N ILE A 38 10.11 0.26 -5.51
CA ILE A 38 9.69 0.72 -4.18
C ILE A 38 10.80 0.43 -3.17
N GLU A 39 11.24 1.46 -2.49
CA GLU A 39 12.20 1.33 -1.39
C GLU A 39 11.54 0.62 -0.19
N LYS A 40 12.25 -0.34 0.41
CA LYS A 40 11.79 -1.00 1.62
C LYS A 40 11.72 -0.02 2.80
N ASP A 41 10.81 -0.26 3.72
CA ASP A 41 10.62 0.49 4.97
C ASP A 41 10.16 1.95 4.81
N SER A 42 10.44 2.61 3.69
CA SER A 42 10.00 3.99 3.43
C SER A 42 8.76 4.06 2.55
N GLY A 43 8.56 3.06 1.65
CA GLY A 43 7.53 3.11 0.63
C GLY A 43 7.75 4.22 -0.41
N THR A 44 8.98 4.74 -0.52
CA THR A 44 9.35 5.71 -1.54
C THR A 44 9.42 5.05 -2.90
N VAL A 45 8.80 5.66 -3.90
CA VAL A 45 8.98 5.25 -5.31
C VAL A 45 10.32 5.78 -5.80
N LEU A 46 11.27 4.87 -6.03
CA LEU A 46 12.63 5.20 -6.45
C LEU A 46 12.68 5.69 -7.90
N ARG A 47 11.80 5.16 -8.74
CA ARG A 47 11.67 5.56 -10.14
C ARG A 47 10.27 5.25 -10.67
N LYS A 48 9.76 6.07 -11.55
CA LYS A 48 8.56 5.81 -12.33
C LYS A 48 8.98 5.30 -13.71
N VAL A 49 8.66 4.05 -13.99
CA VAL A 49 9.01 3.38 -15.25
C VAL A 49 7.76 3.27 -16.12
N ARG A 50 7.84 3.73 -17.36
CA ARG A 50 6.75 3.61 -18.32
C ARG A 50 6.77 2.25 -18.98
N LYS A 51 5.63 1.79 -19.50
CA LYS A 51 5.50 0.47 -20.12
C LYS A 51 6.53 0.25 -21.23
N ILE A 52 6.78 1.27 -22.06
CA ILE A 52 7.76 1.18 -23.16
C ILE A 52 9.18 0.86 -22.69
N GLU A 53 9.52 1.23 -21.45
CA GLU A 53 10.84 0.99 -20.86
C GLU A 53 10.91 -0.36 -20.11
N ARG A 54 9.76 -1.04 -19.98
CA ARG A 54 9.64 -2.26 -19.18
C ARG A 54 9.13 -3.42 -20.03
N ASN A 55 9.87 -4.51 -20.08
CA ASN A 55 9.40 -5.74 -20.72
C ASN A 55 8.35 -6.42 -19.82
N ALA A 56 7.12 -5.89 -19.81
CA ALA A 56 6.02 -6.40 -19.02
C ALA A 56 5.21 -7.41 -19.85
N VAL A 57 5.11 -8.64 -19.34
CA VAL A 57 4.41 -9.76 -20.04
C VAL A 57 3.27 -10.35 -19.21
N SER A 58 3.16 -10.02 -17.93
CA SER A 58 2.14 -10.57 -17.03
C SER A 58 1.01 -9.58 -16.81
N THR A 59 -0.20 -10.10 -16.58
CA THR A 59 -1.37 -9.33 -16.13
C THR A 59 -1.01 -8.38 -14.99
N LYS A 60 -1.53 -7.16 -15.06
CA LYS A 60 -1.31 -6.10 -14.08
C LYS A 60 -2.60 -5.77 -13.34
N HIS A 61 -2.47 -5.19 -12.15
CA HIS A 61 -3.57 -4.53 -11.46
C HIS A 61 -3.59 -3.05 -11.85
N LYS A 62 -4.76 -2.56 -12.26
CA LYS A 62 -4.96 -1.12 -12.48
C LYS A 62 -5.11 -0.41 -11.14
N PHE A 63 -4.51 0.77 -10.99
CA PHE A 63 -4.72 1.66 -9.84
C PHE A 63 -4.95 3.10 -10.27
N SER A 64 -5.56 3.86 -9.38
CA SER A 64 -5.81 5.29 -9.56
C SER A 64 -5.04 6.11 -8.53
N GLU A 65 -4.79 7.37 -8.87
CA GLU A 65 -4.27 8.37 -7.94
C GLU A 65 -5.07 8.36 -6.62
N GLY A 66 -4.39 8.46 -5.50
CA GLY A 66 -4.97 8.45 -4.17
C GLY A 66 -5.18 7.08 -3.54
N GLN A 67 -5.10 5.99 -4.31
CA GLN A 67 -5.15 4.64 -3.74
C GLN A 67 -3.88 4.30 -2.96
N VAL A 68 -4.04 3.47 -1.93
CA VAL A 68 -2.92 2.89 -1.18
C VAL A 68 -2.50 1.59 -1.86
N LEU A 69 -1.24 1.52 -2.26
CA LEU A 69 -0.67 0.36 -2.96
C LEU A 69 0.13 -0.48 -1.95
N TYR A 70 -0.41 -1.65 -1.61
CA TYR A 70 0.14 -2.54 -0.60
C TYR A 70 0.81 -3.77 -1.23
N SER A 71 2.08 -4.00 -0.93
CA SER A 71 2.77 -5.23 -1.34
C SER A 71 2.40 -6.38 -0.41
N LYS A 72 1.62 -7.35 -0.93
CA LYS A 72 1.30 -8.60 -0.21
C LYS A 72 2.47 -9.57 -0.19
N LEU A 73 3.43 -9.45 -1.13
CA LEU A 73 4.61 -10.29 -1.22
C LEU A 73 5.69 -9.78 -0.28
N ARG A 74 6.25 -10.68 0.52
CA ARG A 74 7.29 -10.38 1.51
C ARG A 74 6.91 -9.17 2.36
N PRO A 75 5.82 -9.24 3.14
CA PRO A 75 5.30 -8.11 3.91
C PRO A 75 6.35 -7.45 4.82
N TYR A 76 7.33 -8.22 5.28
CA TYR A 76 8.44 -7.72 6.10
C TYR A 76 9.30 -6.65 5.41
N LEU A 77 9.24 -6.53 4.07
CA LEU A 77 9.92 -5.44 3.35
C LEU A 77 9.21 -4.10 3.46
N ASN A 78 8.01 -4.10 4.02
CA ASN A 78 7.25 -2.90 4.37
C ASN A 78 7.13 -1.91 3.20
N LYS A 79 6.66 -2.40 2.06
CA LYS A 79 6.49 -1.60 0.84
C LYS A 79 5.03 -1.20 0.68
N VAL A 80 4.71 0.04 1.03
CA VAL A 80 3.37 0.63 0.95
C VAL A 80 3.48 2.02 0.34
N VAL A 81 2.79 2.25 -0.78
CA VAL A 81 2.85 3.51 -1.55
C VAL A 81 1.49 4.19 -1.54
N LEU A 82 1.45 5.50 -1.45
CA LEU A 82 0.28 6.30 -1.81
C LEU A 82 0.45 6.77 -3.26
N ALA A 83 -0.46 6.35 -4.14
CA ALA A 83 -0.37 6.64 -5.57
C ALA A 83 -0.58 8.13 -5.84
N ASP A 84 0.35 8.76 -6.54
CA ASP A 84 0.32 10.18 -6.93
C ASP A 84 -0.06 10.38 -8.41
N GLU A 85 -0.35 9.30 -9.11
CA GLU A 85 -0.87 9.29 -10.49
C GLU A 85 -1.54 7.94 -10.76
N ASP A 86 -2.37 7.85 -11.79
CA ASP A 86 -2.93 6.60 -12.28
C ASP A 86 -1.85 5.69 -12.89
N GLY A 87 -2.05 4.38 -12.83
CA GLY A 87 -1.11 3.44 -13.41
C GLY A 87 -1.49 1.99 -13.22
N TYR A 88 -0.50 1.13 -13.40
CA TYR A 88 -0.63 -0.32 -13.29
C TYR A 88 0.48 -0.87 -12.43
N CYS A 89 0.22 -1.92 -11.70
CA CYS A 89 1.23 -2.56 -10.86
C CYS A 89 1.26 -4.07 -11.04
N THR A 90 2.34 -4.70 -10.60
CA THR A 90 2.42 -6.15 -10.52
C THR A 90 1.27 -6.73 -9.69
N SER A 91 0.84 -7.94 -9.99
CA SER A 91 -0.22 -8.64 -9.22
C SER A 91 0.14 -8.92 -7.76
N GLU A 92 1.38 -8.70 -7.37
CA GLU A 92 1.83 -8.79 -5.98
C GLU A 92 1.55 -7.52 -5.16
N ILE A 93 1.15 -6.43 -5.82
CA ILE A 93 0.72 -5.18 -5.21
C ILE A 93 -0.81 -5.09 -5.30
N LEU A 94 -1.44 -4.78 -4.18
CA LEU A 94 -2.88 -4.62 -4.07
C LEU A 94 -3.23 -3.13 -3.99
N PRO A 95 -3.89 -2.56 -5.00
CA PRO A 95 -4.52 -1.25 -4.88
C PRO A 95 -5.69 -1.32 -3.90
N LEU A 96 -5.66 -0.48 -2.87
CA LEU A 96 -6.66 -0.45 -1.82
C LEU A 96 -7.45 0.86 -1.87
N ASP A 97 -8.77 0.72 -2.01
CA ASP A 97 -9.72 1.81 -1.81
C ASP A 97 -10.27 1.75 -0.38
N PHE A 98 -10.07 2.81 0.37
CA PHE A 98 -10.61 2.91 1.72
C PHE A 98 -11.94 3.66 1.73
N SER A 99 -12.82 3.30 2.68
CA SER A 99 -14.06 4.03 2.92
C SER A 99 -13.78 5.50 3.30
N GLU A 100 -14.78 6.37 3.12
CA GLU A 100 -14.67 7.82 3.37
C GLU A 100 -14.26 8.21 4.80
N ILE A 101 -14.40 7.29 5.75
CA ILE A 101 -13.99 7.53 7.15
C ILE A 101 -12.48 7.37 7.37
N ILE A 102 -11.73 6.94 6.35
CA ILE A 102 -10.29 6.70 6.42
C ILE A 102 -9.56 7.60 5.43
N ILE A 103 -8.62 8.37 5.94
CA ILE A 103 -7.70 9.15 5.10
C ILE A 103 -6.65 8.21 4.52
N PRO A 104 -6.46 8.15 3.18
CA PRO A 104 -5.49 7.23 2.56
C PRO A 104 -4.06 7.36 3.11
N ALA A 105 -3.59 8.57 3.38
CA ALA A 105 -2.29 8.79 4.00
C ALA A 105 -2.21 8.16 5.41
N TYR A 106 -3.26 8.25 6.22
CA TYR A 106 -3.33 7.56 7.51
C TYR A 106 -3.28 6.04 7.33
N ALA A 107 -4.08 5.51 6.40
CA ALA A 107 -4.08 4.07 6.11
C ALA A 107 -2.69 3.57 5.70
N ARG A 108 -2.00 4.31 4.84
CA ARG A 108 -0.63 4.01 4.44
C ARG A 108 0.30 3.88 5.65
N TYR A 109 0.30 4.87 6.54
CA TYR A 109 1.16 4.82 7.74
C TYR A 109 0.75 3.71 8.71
N TYR A 110 -0.55 3.44 8.84
CA TYR A 110 -1.02 2.32 9.67
C TYR A 110 -0.52 0.97 9.14
N LEU A 111 -0.63 0.73 7.82
CA LEU A 111 -0.14 -0.49 7.18
C LEU A 111 1.39 -0.64 7.29
N MET A 112 2.12 0.45 7.43
CA MET A 112 3.57 0.47 7.67
C MET A 112 3.93 0.36 9.16
N SER A 113 2.96 0.43 10.07
CA SER A 113 3.21 0.42 11.51
C SER A 113 3.78 -0.93 11.98
N PRO A 114 4.58 -0.93 13.06
CA PRO A 114 5.07 -2.18 13.65
C PRO A 114 3.97 -3.15 14.04
N THR A 115 2.78 -2.65 14.42
CA THR A 115 1.63 -3.47 14.79
C THR A 115 1.10 -4.26 13.60
N PHE A 116 0.86 -3.57 12.47
CA PHE A 116 0.38 -4.23 11.25
C PHE A 116 1.47 -5.14 10.65
N LEU A 117 2.70 -4.68 10.63
CA LEU A 117 3.84 -5.42 10.08
C LEU A 117 4.04 -6.77 10.80
N ARG A 118 3.99 -6.77 12.14
CA ARG A 118 4.06 -8.03 12.92
C ARG A 118 2.91 -8.99 12.62
N TYR A 119 1.69 -8.46 12.45
CA TYR A 119 0.55 -9.28 12.07
C TYR A 119 0.75 -9.91 10.69
N ALA A 120 1.08 -9.08 9.69
CA ALA A 120 1.27 -9.52 8.32
C ALA A 120 2.39 -10.57 8.20
N ASP A 121 3.51 -10.36 8.89
CA ASP A 121 4.63 -11.31 8.90
C ASP A 121 4.23 -12.66 9.53
N ARG A 122 3.54 -12.62 10.66
CA ARG A 122 3.07 -13.83 11.35
C ARG A 122 2.04 -14.64 10.54
N CYS A 123 1.15 -13.96 9.80
CA CYS A 123 0.08 -14.58 9.02
C CYS A 123 0.49 -14.94 7.60
N SER A 124 1.67 -14.50 7.15
CA SER A 124 2.16 -14.79 5.80
C SER A 124 2.49 -16.28 5.64
N TYR A 125 2.20 -16.81 4.47
CA TYR A 125 2.50 -18.18 4.08
C TYR A 125 3.53 -18.25 2.97
N GLY A 126 4.29 -19.33 2.94
CA GLY A 126 5.38 -19.58 1.99
C GLY A 126 6.76 -19.34 2.61
N VAL A 127 7.76 -20.11 2.16
CA VAL A 127 9.11 -20.09 2.76
C VAL A 127 9.99 -19.03 2.13
N LYS A 128 10.15 -19.06 0.81
CA LYS A 128 11.04 -18.13 0.08
C LYS A 128 10.36 -16.83 -0.32
N MET A 129 9.06 -16.89 -0.58
CA MET A 129 8.25 -15.76 -1.07
C MET A 129 6.94 -15.69 -0.28
N PRO A 130 7.00 -15.37 1.02
CA PRO A 130 5.81 -15.32 1.85
C PRO A 130 4.85 -14.22 1.37
N ARG A 131 3.56 -14.52 1.45
CA ARG A 131 2.46 -13.61 1.06
C ARG A 131 1.42 -13.53 2.15
N LEU A 132 0.88 -12.34 2.36
CA LEU A 132 -0.33 -12.16 3.15
C LEU A 132 -1.54 -12.48 2.26
N SER A 133 -2.31 -13.52 2.64
CA SER A 133 -3.48 -13.95 1.88
C SER A 133 -4.61 -12.92 1.94
N THR A 134 -5.54 -12.99 0.97
CA THR A 134 -6.75 -12.17 0.99
C THR A 134 -7.56 -12.40 2.26
N THR A 135 -7.71 -13.65 2.69
CA THR A 135 -8.45 -14.01 3.91
C THR A 135 -7.83 -13.42 5.16
N ASP A 136 -6.52 -13.57 5.33
CA ASP A 136 -5.83 -13.05 6.52
C ASP A 136 -5.68 -11.53 6.48
N GLY A 137 -5.48 -10.95 5.28
CA GLY A 137 -5.47 -9.51 5.10
C GLY A 137 -6.79 -8.86 5.52
N LYS A 138 -7.93 -9.42 5.10
CA LYS A 138 -9.27 -8.94 5.49
C LYS A 138 -9.53 -9.01 6.99
N LYS A 139 -8.96 -9.99 7.69
CA LYS A 139 -9.11 -10.18 9.14
C LYS A 139 -8.20 -9.29 9.98
N ALA A 140 -7.22 -8.63 9.37
CA ALA A 140 -6.29 -7.78 10.09
C ALA A 140 -7.02 -6.70 10.89
N VAL A 141 -6.63 -6.52 12.14
CA VAL A 141 -7.19 -5.44 12.97
C VAL A 141 -6.73 -4.10 12.43
N PHE A 142 -7.66 -3.17 12.32
CA PHE A 142 -7.40 -1.79 11.90
C PHE A 142 -8.00 -0.81 12.90
N THR A 143 -7.19 0.16 13.32
CA THR A 143 -7.59 1.18 14.27
C THR A 143 -8.07 2.42 13.53
N VAL A 144 -9.27 2.90 13.87
CA VAL A 144 -9.95 4.02 13.22
C VAL A 144 -10.09 5.19 14.18
N PRO A 145 -9.13 6.13 14.20
CA PRO A 145 -9.30 7.40 14.90
C PRO A 145 -10.37 8.26 14.23
N PRO A 146 -10.97 9.23 14.93
CA PRO A 146 -11.74 10.29 14.29
C PRO A 146 -10.90 11.00 13.21
N ILE A 147 -11.56 11.51 12.15
CA ILE A 147 -10.89 12.14 10.99
C ILE A 147 -9.86 13.20 11.41
N ASN A 148 -10.19 14.08 12.34
CA ASN A 148 -9.27 15.12 12.82
C ASN A 148 -8.02 14.53 13.49
N GLU A 149 -8.15 13.40 14.16
CA GLU A 149 -7.00 12.68 14.74
C GLU A 149 -6.15 12.02 13.65
N GLN A 150 -6.77 11.45 12.62
CA GLN A 150 -6.04 10.91 11.47
C GLN A 150 -5.20 12.00 10.80
N ILE A 151 -5.79 13.18 10.55
CA ILE A 151 -5.08 14.35 9.99
C ILE A 151 -3.88 14.71 10.87
N ARG A 152 -4.11 14.86 12.18
CA ARG A 152 -3.06 15.24 13.14
C ARG A 152 -1.92 14.21 13.19
N ILE A 153 -2.25 12.92 13.13
CA ILE A 153 -1.26 11.84 13.10
C ILE A 153 -0.41 11.94 11.83
N VAL A 154 -1.03 12.09 10.68
CA VAL A 154 -0.33 12.22 9.38
C VAL A 154 0.60 13.44 9.40
N GLU A 155 0.10 14.61 9.77
CA GLU A 155 0.90 15.85 9.85
C GLU A 155 2.08 15.71 10.81
N THR A 156 1.87 15.06 11.97
CA THR A 156 2.93 14.83 12.95
C THR A 156 4.03 13.92 12.39
N ILE A 157 3.66 12.85 11.69
CA ILE A 157 4.61 11.91 11.08
C ILE A 157 5.40 12.62 9.98
N GLU A 158 4.72 13.33 9.08
CA GLU A 158 5.36 14.04 7.95
C GLU A 158 6.29 15.15 8.43
N THR A 159 5.89 15.87 9.46
CA THR A 159 6.75 16.89 10.10
C THR A 159 8.01 16.26 10.69
N ALA A 160 7.87 15.12 11.37
CA ALA A 160 9.01 14.41 11.94
C ALA A 160 9.99 13.93 10.86
N PHE A 161 9.50 13.37 9.76
CA PHE A 161 10.34 12.97 8.64
C PHE A 161 11.06 14.16 8.01
N THR A 162 10.34 15.26 7.76
CA THR A 162 10.95 16.49 7.22
C THR A 162 12.08 17.03 8.11
N GLN A 163 11.90 16.97 9.44
CA GLN A 163 12.94 17.37 10.38
C GLN A 163 14.15 16.44 10.37
N LEU A 164 13.93 15.12 10.24
CA LEU A 164 15.01 14.14 10.15
C LEU A 164 15.81 14.32 8.84
N ASP A 165 15.14 14.53 7.72
CA ASP A 165 15.79 14.77 6.43
C ASP A 165 16.63 16.05 6.42
N ALA A 166 16.22 17.05 7.19
CA ALA A 166 16.96 18.33 7.29
C ALA A 166 18.28 18.23 8.07
N ILE A 167 18.48 17.15 8.84
CA ILE A 167 19.70 16.94 9.66
C ILE A 167 20.55 15.76 9.15
N ALA A 168 20.09 15.08 8.09
CA ALA A 168 20.82 14.01 7.41
C ALA A 168 21.72 14.58 6.30
#